data_1ea6475056908aacf71a8dbeb7b16e0c
#
_entry.id   1ea6475056908aacf71a8dbeb7b16e0c
#
_cell.length_a   1.000
_cell.length_b   1.000
_cell.length_c   1.000
_cell.angle_alpha   90.00
_cell.angle_beta   90.00
_cell.angle_gamma   90.00
#
_symmetry.space_group_name_H-M   'P 1'
#
loop_
_entity.id
_entity.type
_entity.pdbx_description
1 polymer ?
#
loop_
_entity_poly.entity_id
_entity_poly.type
_entity_poly.pdbx_seq_one_letter_code
_entity_poly.pdbx_strand_id
1 'polypeptide(L)'
;MTLAAIGIVYGDIGTSPLYTMKEVFSPQHGLPLTEGNLLGVVSLIVWALMIIVSLKYVTLVLRANNRGEGGVMALVALALSSVTPKSGWYVPLTLVGLIGTALFFGDGVITPAISVLSAIEGLEVATPAFKPYVVPLTVTVLVVLYMVQHKGTAGIGKWFGPVVLLWFCVLAAMGLVNIIENPTILAAINPIHALRFLVQNGWLAFVALGAIVLAVTGAEALYADMGHFGKRPIRLAWFAVVLPGLALNYLGQGALLLAHPDAVSNPFYQQLGPWSIYPLVVLSTMATVIASQATISGTFSITHQAISLGFLPRMRVLYTSEREMGQIYIPLVNWLQLFAVVLAVIGFGSSSNLASAYGIAVTATMLMTTILTFFVIRYRWHYNLVLCWVATGFFLIIDITLFAANTLKILSGGWFPLVLGAFVVLIMLTWKDGRQLVYDNLKKHLIPLEAFLPSLFISPPARVEGTAVFFRAEGDGVPHAMLHNLLHNKVLHERTIFLTVFNEDFPSVPLSERVKVQDLGQQCYQVDVHYGFKDERDIPLALEQCREAGLPFEMMSTSFFISRQNVIPKVGGGMPLWRESLYATMSRNARDAADYYRVPANRVIELGTQVEI
;
A
#
# COMPACT_ATOMS: atom_id res chain seq x y z
N MET A 1 4.67 -21.98 0.01
CA MET A 1 4.36 -20.71 0.70
C MET A 1 5.61 -20.00 1.21
N THR A 2 6.48 -20.60 2.06
CA THR A 2 7.69 -19.93 2.58
C THR A 2 8.64 -19.46 1.48
N LEU A 3 8.93 -20.29 0.47
CA LEU A 3 9.76 -19.91 -0.67
C LEU A 3 9.16 -18.77 -1.48
N ALA A 4 7.85 -18.76 -1.68
CA ALA A 4 7.17 -17.66 -2.36
C ALA A 4 7.21 -16.37 -1.52
N ALA A 5 7.08 -16.47 -0.19
CA ALA A 5 7.25 -15.33 0.72
C ALA A 5 8.67 -14.75 0.64
N ILE A 6 9.73 -15.59 0.55
CA ILE A 6 11.11 -15.10 0.35
C ILE A 6 11.19 -14.26 -0.93
N GLY A 7 10.57 -14.71 -2.02
CA GLY A 7 10.64 -14.03 -3.30
C GLY A 7 9.93 -12.67 -3.34
N ILE A 8 8.74 -12.59 -2.79
CA ILE A 8 7.88 -11.40 -2.94
C ILE A 8 8.04 -10.47 -1.75
N VAL A 9 7.89 -10.99 -0.53
CA VAL A 9 7.85 -10.16 0.69
C VAL A 9 9.22 -9.56 1.04
N TYR A 10 10.31 -10.29 0.78
CA TYR A 10 11.65 -9.92 1.22
C TYR A 10 12.58 -9.40 0.12
N GLY A 11 12.04 -9.19 -1.08
CA GLY A 11 12.80 -8.62 -2.19
C GLY A 11 13.40 -7.26 -1.85
N ASP A 12 12.58 -6.35 -1.35
CA ASP A 12 12.97 -4.97 -1.06
C ASP A 12 14.02 -4.88 0.05
N ILE A 13 13.77 -5.44 1.22
CA ILE A 13 14.76 -5.45 2.31
C ILE A 13 16.05 -6.20 1.93
N GLY A 14 15.96 -7.17 1.01
CA GLY A 14 17.10 -7.91 0.47
C GLY A 14 18.01 -7.07 -0.43
N THR A 15 17.53 -5.95 -0.95
CA THR A 15 18.33 -5.06 -1.81
C THR A 15 19.03 -3.93 -1.05
N SER A 16 18.67 -3.69 0.22
CA SER A 16 19.29 -2.64 1.04
C SER A 16 20.81 -2.77 1.25
N PRO A 17 21.45 -3.96 1.24
CA PRO A 17 22.91 -4.07 1.29
C PRO A 17 23.66 -3.40 0.13
N LEU A 18 22.99 -3.22 -1.03
CA LEU A 18 23.58 -2.59 -2.21
C LEU A 18 23.98 -1.12 -1.98
N TYR A 19 23.26 -0.41 -1.10
CA TYR A 19 23.43 1.04 -0.94
C TYR A 19 23.64 1.51 0.50
N THR A 20 23.24 0.74 1.52
CA THR A 20 23.24 1.22 2.92
C THR A 20 24.64 1.56 3.44
N MET A 21 25.60 0.64 3.34
CA MET A 21 26.97 0.88 3.87
C MET A 21 27.69 1.99 3.10
N LYS A 22 27.52 2.04 1.77
CA LYS A 22 28.01 3.12 0.92
C LYS A 22 27.46 4.48 1.38
N GLU A 23 26.17 4.55 1.70
CA GLU A 23 25.51 5.79 2.09
C GLU A 23 25.93 6.23 3.50
N VAL A 24 26.04 5.32 4.48
CA VAL A 24 26.42 5.67 5.85
C VAL A 24 27.80 6.34 5.90
N PHE A 25 28.76 5.84 5.13
CA PHE A 25 30.14 6.37 5.07
C PHE A 25 30.34 7.33 3.89
N SER A 26 29.26 7.82 3.29
CA SER A 26 29.36 8.86 2.25
C SER A 26 30.07 10.11 2.80
N PRO A 27 30.95 10.74 2.01
CA PRO A 27 31.63 11.99 2.41
C PRO A 27 30.67 13.11 2.84
N GLN A 28 29.44 13.08 2.37
CA GLN A 28 28.38 14.06 2.72
C GLN A 28 28.01 14.01 4.21
N HIS A 29 28.16 12.86 4.87
CA HIS A 29 27.81 12.69 6.29
C HIS A 29 28.99 13.05 7.22
N GLY A 30 30.20 13.15 6.69
CA GLY A 30 31.40 13.52 7.45
C GLY A 30 31.82 12.51 8.53
N LEU A 31 31.30 11.27 8.47
CA LEU A 31 31.64 10.23 9.44
C LEU A 31 33.00 9.60 9.06
N PRO A 32 34.04 9.73 9.90
CA PRO A 32 35.36 9.14 9.62
C PRO A 32 35.27 7.61 9.68
N LEU A 33 35.95 6.95 8.72
CA LEU A 33 36.03 5.49 8.67
C LEU A 33 37.12 5.03 9.65
N THR A 34 36.75 4.86 10.92
CA THR A 34 37.60 4.31 11.99
C THR A 34 37.03 2.97 12.44
N GLU A 35 37.87 2.10 13.02
CA GLU A 35 37.44 0.80 13.54
C GLU A 35 36.25 0.94 14.50
N GLY A 36 36.33 1.88 15.46
CA GLY A 36 35.27 2.12 16.43
C GLY A 36 33.94 2.56 15.78
N ASN A 37 33.99 3.46 14.80
CA ASN A 37 32.82 3.90 14.06
C ASN A 37 32.23 2.78 13.19
N LEU A 38 33.07 1.99 12.56
CA LEU A 38 32.63 0.89 11.71
C LEU A 38 31.96 -0.21 12.55
N LEU A 39 32.56 -0.62 13.68
CA LEU A 39 31.93 -1.55 14.61
C LEU A 39 30.60 -1.00 15.15
N GLY A 40 30.54 0.30 15.46
CA GLY A 40 29.34 0.95 15.94
C GLY A 40 28.21 0.99 14.90
N VAL A 41 28.51 1.35 13.66
CA VAL A 41 27.54 1.39 12.55
C VAL A 41 27.01 -0.01 12.24
N VAL A 42 27.89 -1.00 12.07
CA VAL A 42 27.47 -2.39 11.81
C VAL A 42 26.63 -2.93 12.97
N SER A 43 27.02 -2.63 14.21
CA SER A 43 26.24 -2.98 15.40
C SER A 43 24.84 -2.35 15.36
N LEU A 44 24.72 -1.06 15.02
CA LEU A 44 23.42 -0.38 14.88
C LEU A 44 22.56 -1.01 13.79
N ILE A 45 23.13 -1.37 12.64
CA ILE A 45 22.40 -2.04 11.55
C ILE A 45 21.85 -3.40 12.03
N VAL A 46 22.69 -4.24 12.64
CA VAL A 46 22.27 -5.56 13.15
C VAL A 46 21.17 -5.40 14.19
N TRP A 47 21.30 -4.48 15.13
CA TRP A 47 20.28 -4.26 16.15
C TRP A 47 19.03 -3.55 15.63
N ALA A 48 19.14 -2.71 14.60
CA ALA A 48 17.97 -2.16 13.89
C ALA A 48 17.15 -3.28 13.21
N LEU A 49 17.81 -4.25 12.55
CA LEU A 49 17.13 -5.43 12.00
C LEU A 49 16.44 -6.26 13.10
N MET A 50 17.08 -6.41 14.26
CA MET A 50 16.49 -7.14 15.40
C MET A 50 15.33 -6.38 16.03
N ILE A 51 15.46 -5.09 16.30
CA ILE A 51 14.44 -4.32 17.04
C ILE A 51 13.28 -3.92 16.10
N ILE A 52 13.61 -3.33 14.95
CA ILE A 52 12.59 -2.79 14.05
C ILE A 52 11.93 -3.91 13.26
N VAL A 53 12.69 -4.73 12.57
CA VAL A 53 12.08 -5.74 11.71
C VAL A 53 11.60 -6.94 12.52
N SER A 54 12.47 -7.57 13.34
CA SER A 54 12.09 -8.79 14.05
C SER A 54 11.09 -8.55 15.18
N LEU A 55 11.32 -7.56 16.04
CA LEU A 55 10.49 -7.33 17.22
C LEU A 55 9.24 -6.50 16.87
N LYS A 56 9.39 -5.35 16.21
CA LYS A 56 8.27 -4.47 15.88
C LYS A 56 7.39 -5.08 14.78
N TYR A 57 7.93 -5.33 13.56
CA TYR A 57 7.09 -5.78 12.44
C TYR A 57 6.73 -7.26 12.52
N VAL A 58 7.71 -8.16 12.56
CA VAL A 58 7.48 -9.61 12.49
C VAL A 58 6.79 -10.16 13.74
N THR A 59 7.06 -9.58 14.92
CA THR A 59 6.47 -10.09 16.17
C THR A 59 5.22 -9.33 16.59
N LEU A 60 5.22 -7.99 16.58
CA LEU A 60 4.11 -7.18 17.07
C LEU A 60 3.10 -6.82 15.97
N VAL A 61 3.53 -6.10 14.92
CA VAL A 61 2.63 -5.55 13.88
C VAL A 61 1.91 -6.64 13.10
N LEU A 62 2.57 -7.75 12.76
CA LEU A 62 1.93 -8.90 12.12
C LEU A 62 0.79 -9.55 12.94
N ARG A 63 0.62 -9.20 14.23
CA ARG A 63 -0.55 -9.62 15.02
C ARG A 63 -1.78 -8.77 14.73
N ALA A 64 -1.59 -7.50 14.35
CA ALA A 64 -2.66 -6.58 14.00
C ALA A 64 -3.16 -6.86 12.58
N ASN A 65 -3.89 -7.95 12.41
CA ASN A 65 -4.48 -8.33 11.13
C ASN A 65 -5.99 -8.11 11.11
N ASN A 66 -6.48 -7.68 9.98
CA ASN A 66 -7.90 -7.55 9.73
C ASN A 66 -8.37 -8.81 8.98
N ARG A 67 -8.86 -9.82 9.72
CA ARG A 67 -9.30 -11.12 9.18
C ARG A 67 -8.28 -11.77 8.22
N GLY A 68 -7.00 -11.68 8.57
CA GLY A 68 -5.90 -12.21 7.76
C GLY A 68 -5.17 -11.17 6.91
N GLU A 69 -5.75 -10.03 6.63
CA GLU A 69 -5.13 -8.95 5.86
C GLU A 69 -4.27 -8.02 6.70
N GLY A 70 -3.23 -7.45 6.06
CA GLY A 70 -2.32 -6.47 6.63
C GLY A 70 -2.19 -5.22 5.77
N GLY A 71 -1.16 -4.44 6.06
CA GLY A 71 -0.89 -3.16 5.41
C GLY A 71 -1.53 -1.97 6.11
N VAL A 72 -1.07 -0.77 5.73
CA VAL A 72 -1.47 0.48 6.40
C VAL A 72 -2.99 0.68 6.34
N MET A 73 -3.64 0.44 5.20
CA MET A 73 -5.10 0.60 5.06
C MET A 73 -5.89 -0.38 5.91
N ALA A 74 -5.45 -1.65 6.01
CA ALA A 74 -6.08 -2.62 6.90
C ALA A 74 -5.93 -2.22 8.37
N LEU A 75 -4.78 -1.63 8.74
CA LEU A 75 -4.53 -1.12 10.08
C LEU A 75 -5.41 0.11 10.40
N VAL A 76 -5.61 1.00 9.42
CA VAL A 76 -6.55 2.13 9.52
C VAL A 76 -7.97 1.63 9.75
N ALA A 77 -8.44 0.69 8.94
CA ALA A 77 -9.76 0.09 9.10
C ALA A 77 -9.95 -0.52 10.49
N LEU A 78 -8.94 -1.27 10.99
CA LEU A 78 -8.94 -1.81 12.36
C LEU A 78 -8.97 -0.73 13.45
N ALA A 79 -8.18 0.33 13.28
CA ALA A 79 -8.13 1.42 14.26
C ALA A 79 -9.46 2.21 14.28
N LEU A 80 -10.02 2.51 13.10
CA LEU A 80 -11.29 3.24 12.98
C LEU A 80 -12.48 2.41 13.45
N SER A 81 -12.53 1.10 13.14
CA SER A 81 -13.61 0.20 13.63
C SER A 81 -13.60 0.04 15.16
N SER A 82 -12.48 0.35 15.80
CA SER A 82 -12.32 0.27 17.25
C SER A 82 -12.72 1.54 17.98
N VAL A 83 -12.96 2.64 17.25
CA VAL A 83 -13.27 3.97 17.79
C VAL A 83 -14.60 4.43 17.24
N THR A 84 -15.51 4.93 18.09
CA THR A 84 -16.81 5.42 17.62
C THR A 84 -16.65 6.63 16.68
N PRO A 85 -17.45 6.76 15.61
CA PRO A 85 -17.37 7.90 14.68
C PRO A 85 -17.53 9.29 15.34
N LYS A 86 -18.20 9.35 16.51
CA LYS A 86 -18.35 10.58 17.28
C LYS A 86 -17.17 10.89 18.20
N SER A 87 -16.18 9.99 18.29
CA SER A 87 -14.98 10.20 19.10
C SER A 87 -14.10 11.29 18.49
N GLY A 88 -13.50 12.14 19.32
CA GLY A 88 -12.50 13.12 18.89
C GLY A 88 -11.26 12.51 18.22
N TRP A 89 -11.04 11.20 18.36
CA TRP A 89 -9.92 10.47 17.73
C TRP A 89 -10.20 10.00 16.30
N TYR A 90 -11.47 9.97 15.87
CA TYR A 90 -11.82 9.45 14.54
C TYR A 90 -11.16 10.21 13.40
N VAL A 91 -11.25 11.54 13.41
CA VAL A 91 -10.65 12.40 12.37
C VAL A 91 -9.11 12.34 12.39
N PRO A 92 -8.43 12.52 13.54
CA PRO A 92 -6.97 12.36 13.60
C PRO A 92 -6.47 11.00 13.11
N LEU A 93 -7.11 9.89 13.49
CA LEU A 93 -6.74 8.55 13.03
C LEU A 93 -6.94 8.37 11.52
N THR A 94 -8.01 8.93 10.98
CA THR A 94 -8.22 8.94 9.53
C THR A 94 -7.08 9.68 8.83
N LEU A 95 -6.69 10.86 9.33
CA LEU A 95 -5.59 11.65 8.74
C LEU A 95 -4.25 10.91 8.84
N VAL A 96 -3.92 10.33 10.00
CA VAL A 96 -2.72 9.51 10.20
C VAL A 96 -2.68 8.37 9.18
N GLY A 97 -3.81 7.69 9.00
CA GLY A 97 -3.93 6.60 8.04
C GLY A 97 -3.78 7.03 6.58
N LEU A 98 -4.40 8.15 6.20
CA LEU A 98 -4.27 8.69 4.84
C LEU A 98 -2.85 9.16 4.55
N ILE A 99 -2.18 9.82 5.52
CA ILE A 99 -0.79 10.23 5.38
C ILE A 99 0.11 9.00 5.25
N GLY A 100 -0.05 7.98 6.11
CA GLY A 100 0.73 6.74 6.01
C GLY A 100 0.53 6.03 4.66
N THR A 101 -0.70 5.97 4.18
CA THR A 101 -1.01 5.41 2.86
C THR A 101 -0.38 6.22 1.73
N ALA A 102 -0.45 7.53 1.78
CA ALA A 102 0.13 8.41 0.76
C ALA A 102 1.66 8.35 0.73
N LEU A 103 2.30 8.21 1.89
CA LEU A 103 3.76 8.02 1.98
C LEU A 103 4.19 6.66 1.43
N PHE A 104 3.35 5.62 1.56
CA PHE A 104 3.60 4.34 0.92
C PHE A 104 3.59 4.45 -0.63
N PHE A 105 2.75 5.32 -1.21
CA PHE A 105 2.85 5.62 -2.64
C PHE A 105 4.19 6.30 -2.99
N GLY A 106 4.70 7.17 -2.10
CA GLY A 106 6.03 7.78 -2.24
C GLY A 106 7.14 6.72 -2.21
N ASP A 107 7.06 5.79 -1.27
CA ASP A 107 7.94 4.63 -1.17
C ASP A 107 7.85 3.77 -2.43
N GLY A 108 6.64 3.49 -2.92
CA GLY A 108 6.40 2.75 -4.16
C GLY A 108 7.05 3.35 -5.41
N VAL A 109 7.39 4.65 -5.40
CA VAL A 109 8.16 5.31 -6.47
C VAL A 109 9.67 5.19 -6.23
N ILE A 110 10.12 5.40 -4.99
CA ILE A 110 11.55 5.47 -4.69
C ILE A 110 12.19 4.08 -4.68
N THR A 111 11.52 3.07 -4.14
CA THR A 111 12.05 1.70 -4.03
C THR A 111 12.47 1.12 -5.38
N PRO A 112 11.65 1.11 -6.46
CA PRO A 112 12.11 0.67 -7.77
C PRO A 112 13.27 1.51 -8.32
N ALA A 113 13.24 2.82 -8.11
CA ALA A 113 14.27 3.73 -8.60
C ALA A 113 15.63 3.43 -7.97
N ILE A 114 15.72 3.41 -6.62
CA ILE A 114 16.98 3.22 -5.90
C ILE A 114 17.53 1.81 -6.05
N SER A 115 16.66 0.79 -6.00
CA SER A 115 17.08 -0.60 -6.06
C SER A 115 17.67 -0.96 -7.42
N VAL A 116 16.98 -0.64 -8.51
CA VAL A 116 17.49 -0.94 -9.86
C VAL A 116 18.72 -0.08 -10.18
N LEU A 117 18.72 1.20 -9.78
CA LEU A 117 19.86 2.08 -10.01
C LEU A 117 21.12 1.58 -9.28
N SER A 118 21.00 1.19 -8.00
CA SER A 118 22.13 0.67 -7.21
C SER A 118 22.66 -0.67 -7.74
N ALA A 119 21.78 -1.51 -8.31
CA ALA A 119 22.23 -2.74 -8.96
C ALA A 119 23.04 -2.45 -10.24
N ILE A 120 22.61 -1.51 -11.06
CA ILE A 120 23.28 -1.16 -12.32
C ILE A 120 24.54 -0.32 -12.06
N GLU A 121 24.62 0.46 -10.97
CA GLU A 121 25.86 1.15 -10.54
C GLU A 121 27.04 0.18 -10.32
N GLY A 122 26.77 -1.11 -10.09
CA GLY A 122 27.81 -2.15 -10.06
C GLY A 122 28.63 -2.25 -11.34
N LEU A 123 28.07 -1.88 -12.51
CA LEU A 123 28.81 -1.83 -13.77
C LEU A 123 29.92 -0.74 -13.74
N GLU A 124 29.69 0.37 -13.05
CA GLU A 124 30.67 1.44 -12.89
C GLU A 124 31.88 0.97 -12.08
N VAL A 125 31.69 0.03 -11.12
CA VAL A 125 32.76 -0.59 -10.35
C VAL A 125 33.64 -1.48 -11.24
N ALA A 126 33.03 -2.16 -12.25
CA ALA A 126 33.78 -2.98 -13.21
C ALA A 126 34.62 -2.11 -14.14
N THR A 127 34.07 -1.03 -14.68
CA THR A 127 34.76 -0.06 -15.52
C THR A 127 34.05 1.29 -15.53
N PRO A 128 34.79 2.41 -15.32
CA PRO A 128 34.20 3.77 -15.37
C PRO A 128 33.55 4.12 -16.71
N ALA A 129 33.84 3.40 -17.78
CA ALA A 129 33.22 3.61 -19.09
C ALA A 129 31.69 3.40 -19.08
N PHE A 130 31.16 2.64 -18.13
CA PHE A 130 29.71 2.43 -18.00
C PHE A 130 28.98 3.57 -17.29
N LYS A 131 29.67 4.50 -16.64
CA LYS A 131 29.05 5.60 -15.89
C LYS A 131 27.94 6.36 -16.67
N PRO A 132 28.13 6.80 -17.93
CA PRO A 132 27.09 7.51 -18.68
C PRO A 132 25.88 6.63 -19.03
N TYR A 133 26.03 5.29 -18.98
CA TYR A 133 24.97 4.33 -19.34
C TYR A 133 24.14 3.87 -18.14
N VAL A 134 24.56 4.14 -16.91
CA VAL A 134 23.85 3.68 -15.69
C VAL A 134 22.40 4.16 -15.65
N VAL A 135 22.16 5.46 -15.81
CA VAL A 135 20.80 6.03 -15.82
C VAL A 135 19.96 5.53 -17.01
N PRO A 136 20.45 5.57 -18.26
CA PRO A 136 19.69 5.01 -19.40
C PRO A 136 19.34 3.53 -19.26
N LEU A 137 20.26 2.70 -18.77
CA LEU A 137 20.01 1.29 -18.56
C LEU A 137 18.96 1.08 -17.44
N THR A 138 19.07 1.81 -16.35
CA THR A 138 18.08 1.79 -15.25
C THR A 138 16.68 2.14 -15.75
N VAL A 139 16.55 3.24 -16.50
CA VAL A 139 15.27 3.65 -17.11
C VAL A 139 14.74 2.56 -18.05
N THR A 140 15.60 1.96 -18.86
CA THR A 140 15.20 0.87 -19.78
C THR A 140 14.65 -0.33 -19.01
N VAL A 141 15.35 -0.79 -17.97
CA VAL A 141 14.90 -1.92 -17.14
C VAL A 141 13.55 -1.62 -16.50
N LEU A 142 13.38 -0.41 -15.93
CA LEU A 142 12.14 0.01 -15.29
C LEU A 142 10.99 0.13 -16.30
N VAL A 143 11.20 0.75 -17.44
CA VAL A 143 10.17 0.85 -18.50
C VAL A 143 9.72 -0.54 -18.94
N VAL A 144 10.65 -1.46 -19.22
CA VAL A 144 10.31 -2.85 -19.56
C VAL A 144 9.51 -3.52 -18.44
N LEU A 145 9.92 -3.35 -17.19
CA LEU A 145 9.22 -3.89 -16.02
C LEU A 145 7.77 -3.42 -15.96
N TYR A 146 7.53 -2.09 -16.06
CA TYR A 146 6.18 -1.53 -16.01
C TYR A 146 5.33 -1.88 -17.25
N MET A 147 5.94 -2.03 -18.41
CA MET A 147 5.24 -2.48 -19.63
C MET A 147 4.73 -3.92 -19.52
N VAL A 148 5.44 -4.79 -18.80
CA VAL A 148 5.06 -6.21 -18.65
C VAL A 148 4.00 -6.42 -17.56
N GLN A 149 3.74 -5.43 -16.69
CA GLN A 149 2.80 -5.55 -15.55
C GLN A 149 1.40 -6.02 -15.94
N HIS A 150 0.89 -5.60 -17.10
CA HIS A 150 -0.45 -5.97 -17.56
C HIS A 150 -0.64 -7.48 -17.82
N LYS A 151 0.47 -8.23 -18.01
CA LYS A 151 0.43 -9.70 -18.20
C LYS A 151 0.29 -10.46 -16.88
N GLY A 152 0.39 -9.76 -15.76
CA GLY A 152 0.39 -10.37 -14.42
C GLY A 152 1.68 -11.13 -14.10
N THR A 153 1.81 -11.53 -12.84
CA THR A 153 3.00 -12.22 -12.32
C THR A 153 2.84 -13.74 -12.26
N ALA A 154 1.66 -14.28 -12.59
CA ALA A 154 1.33 -15.70 -12.43
C ALA A 154 2.34 -16.67 -13.13
N GLY A 155 2.85 -16.30 -14.31
CA GLY A 155 3.82 -17.09 -15.04
C GLY A 155 5.25 -16.99 -14.53
N ILE A 156 5.67 -15.80 -14.10
CA ILE A 156 7.05 -15.46 -13.73
C ILE A 156 7.25 -15.59 -12.21
N GLY A 157 6.20 -15.37 -11.42
CA GLY A 157 6.25 -15.34 -9.94
C GLY A 157 6.77 -16.61 -9.29
N LYS A 158 6.61 -17.77 -9.93
CA LYS A 158 7.19 -19.03 -9.45
C LYS A 158 8.73 -19.05 -9.42
N TRP A 159 9.38 -18.18 -10.21
CA TRP A 159 10.83 -18.04 -10.23
C TRP A 159 11.34 -17.03 -9.19
N PHE A 160 10.47 -16.16 -8.66
CA PHE A 160 10.86 -15.14 -7.68
C PHE A 160 11.46 -15.75 -6.42
N GLY A 161 10.80 -16.77 -5.86
CA GLY A 161 11.29 -17.46 -4.68
C GLY A 161 12.69 -18.04 -4.84
N PRO A 162 12.94 -18.92 -5.84
CA PRO A 162 14.26 -19.49 -6.09
C PRO A 162 15.36 -18.43 -6.34
N VAL A 163 15.08 -17.40 -7.13
CA VAL A 163 16.05 -16.33 -7.43
C VAL A 163 16.42 -15.53 -6.19
N VAL A 164 15.43 -15.10 -5.39
CA VAL A 164 15.69 -14.33 -4.18
C VAL A 164 16.30 -15.20 -3.07
N LEU A 165 15.96 -16.49 -3.00
CA LEU A 165 16.66 -17.42 -2.11
C LEU A 165 18.15 -17.54 -2.49
N LEU A 166 18.45 -17.71 -3.78
CA LEU A 166 19.84 -17.70 -4.29
C LEU A 166 20.53 -16.39 -3.93
N TRP A 167 19.84 -15.27 -4.07
CA TRP A 167 20.33 -13.94 -3.68
C TRP A 167 20.74 -13.91 -2.21
N PHE A 168 19.88 -14.33 -1.27
CA PHE A 168 20.22 -14.38 0.16
C PHE A 168 21.36 -15.36 0.47
N CYS A 169 21.43 -16.49 -0.23
CA CYS A 169 22.57 -17.42 -0.09
C CYS A 169 23.89 -16.77 -0.54
N VAL A 170 23.87 -16.03 -1.65
CA VAL A 170 25.04 -15.29 -2.13
C VAL A 170 25.43 -14.17 -1.16
N LEU A 171 24.45 -13.39 -0.64
CA LEU A 171 24.70 -12.39 0.39
C LEU A 171 25.39 -12.99 1.62
N ALA A 172 24.89 -14.12 2.12
CA ALA A 172 25.47 -14.82 3.26
C ALA A 172 26.88 -15.33 2.97
N ALA A 173 27.10 -15.93 1.79
CA ALA A 173 28.40 -16.46 1.39
C ALA A 173 29.45 -15.36 1.25
N MET A 174 29.11 -14.24 0.59
CA MET A 174 29.98 -13.06 0.46
C MET A 174 30.37 -12.53 1.83
N GLY A 175 29.37 -12.36 2.71
CA GLY A 175 29.60 -11.90 4.07
C GLY A 175 30.52 -12.84 4.85
N LEU A 176 30.27 -14.15 4.76
CA LEU A 176 31.04 -15.15 5.49
C LEU A 176 32.53 -15.18 5.08
N VAL A 177 32.82 -15.08 3.77
CA VAL A 177 34.20 -15.04 3.26
C VAL A 177 34.97 -13.88 3.91
N ASN A 178 34.43 -12.66 3.89
CA ASN A 178 35.08 -11.49 4.48
C ASN A 178 35.20 -11.57 6.02
N ILE A 179 34.21 -12.17 6.71
CA ILE A 179 34.24 -12.38 8.16
C ILE A 179 35.36 -13.36 8.52
N ILE A 180 35.60 -14.40 7.73
CA ILE A 180 36.68 -15.38 7.97
C ILE A 180 38.03 -14.69 7.82
N GLU A 181 38.19 -13.79 6.85
CA GLU A 181 39.41 -13.01 6.65
C GLU A 181 39.67 -12.01 7.80
N ASN A 182 38.62 -11.38 8.32
CA ASN A 182 38.71 -10.41 9.40
C ASN A 182 37.63 -10.64 10.49
N PRO A 183 37.82 -11.62 11.39
CA PRO A 183 36.81 -12.00 12.38
C PRO A 183 36.55 -10.97 13.48
N THR A 184 37.38 -9.93 13.60
CA THR A 184 37.22 -8.86 14.59
C THR A 184 35.89 -8.14 14.46
N ILE A 185 35.30 -8.12 13.25
CA ILE A 185 33.98 -7.53 12.99
C ILE A 185 32.86 -8.18 13.81
N LEU A 186 33.00 -9.44 14.23
CA LEU A 186 31.99 -10.14 15.05
C LEU A 186 31.78 -9.44 16.42
N ALA A 187 32.71 -8.62 16.87
CA ALA A 187 32.51 -7.76 18.04
C ALA A 187 31.29 -6.83 17.86
N ALA A 188 30.96 -6.44 16.63
CA ALA A 188 29.78 -5.61 16.32
C ALA A 188 28.43 -6.26 16.68
N ILE A 189 28.36 -7.57 16.92
CA ILE A 189 27.15 -8.24 17.42
C ILE A 189 26.82 -7.72 18.84
N ASN A 190 27.80 -7.30 19.62
CA ASN A 190 27.58 -6.74 20.93
C ASN A 190 26.99 -5.32 20.84
N PRO A 191 25.78 -5.04 21.39
CA PRO A 191 25.13 -3.74 21.35
C PRO A 191 25.89 -2.61 22.01
N ILE A 192 26.88 -2.93 22.83
CA ILE A 192 27.73 -1.92 23.48
C ILE A 192 28.46 -1.07 22.43
N HIS A 193 28.84 -1.62 21.27
CA HIS A 193 29.49 -0.86 20.19
C HIS A 193 28.51 0.16 19.58
N ALA A 194 27.23 -0.21 19.40
CA ALA A 194 26.17 0.72 18.97
C ALA A 194 26.00 1.87 19.97
N LEU A 195 25.90 1.55 21.27
CA LEU A 195 25.75 2.57 22.33
C LEU A 195 26.95 3.48 22.43
N ARG A 196 28.18 2.93 22.38
CA ARG A 196 29.41 3.72 22.37
C ARG A 196 29.46 4.68 21.18
N PHE A 197 29.11 4.20 19.99
CA PHE A 197 29.05 5.01 18.78
C PHE A 197 28.10 6.19 18.95
N LEU A 198 26.88 5.95 19.46
CA LEU A 198 25.88 6.99 19.69
C LEU A 198 26.37 8.05 20.69
N VAL A 199 27.02 7.62 21.78
CA VAL A 199 27.51 8.54 22.82
C VAL A 199 28.76 9.31 22.38
N GLN A 200 29.70 8.65 21.71
CA GLN A 200 30.96 9.25 21.32
C GLN A 200 30.84 10.22 20.13
N ASN A 201 29.98 9.91 19.17
CA ASN A 201 29.85 10.71 17.97
C ASN A 201 28.69 11.74 18.02
N GLY A 202 27.80 11.67 19.02
CA GLY A 202 26.74 12.66 19.24
C GLY A 202 25.97 13.05 17.96
N TRP A 203 26.23 14.27 17.46
CA TRP A 203 25.55 14.78 16.25
C TRP A 203 25.85 13.95 14.99
N LEU A 204 27.09 13.51 14.79
CA LEU A 204 27.43 12.68 13.62
C LEU A 204 26.72 11.32 13.66
N ALA A 205 26.60 10.72 14.85
CA ALA A 205 25.82 9.50 15.01
C ALA A 205 24.33 9.73 14.69
N PHE A 206 23.77 10.86 15.11
CA PHE A 206 22.38 11.20 14.78
C PHE A 206 22.17 11.35 13.26
N VAL A 207 23.08 12.00 12.55
CA VAL A 207 23.06 12.09 11.08
C VAL A 207 23.19 10.71 10.45
N ALA A 208 24.09 9.86 10.95
CA ALA A 208 24.30 8.49 10.46
C ALA A 208 23.06 7.61 10.65
N LEU A 209 22.25 7.81 11.70
CA LEU A 209 20.97 7.11 11.87
C LEU A 209 20.03 7.32 10.68
N GLY A 210 20.05 8.50 10.05
CA GLY A 210 19.31 8.79 8.83
C GLY A 210 19.75 7.97 7.61
N ALA A 211 20.95 7.39 7.60
CA ALA A 211 21.40 6.46 6.57
C ALA A 211 21.23 4.99 7.02
N ILE A 212 21.44 4.71 8.30
CA ILE A 212 21.29 3.35 8.88
C ILE A 212 19.86 2.83 8.70
N VAL A 213 18.85 3.72 8.69
CA VAL A 213 17.46 3.34 8.46
C VAL A 213 17.25 2.63 7.11
N LEU A 214 18.11 2.87 6.13
CA LEU A 214 18.05 2.19 4.82
C LEU A 214 18.18 0.66 4.95
N ALA A 215 18.86 0.17 5.99
CA ALA A 215 18.98 -1.27 6.24
C ALA A 215 17.66 -1.95 6.63
N VAL A 216 16.67 -1.19 7.09
CA VAL A 216 15.37 -1.71 7.55
C VAL A 216 14.22 -1.31 6.62
N THR A 217 14.51 -0.66 5.49
CA THR A 217 13.51 -0.38 4.45
C THR A 217 12.92 -1.67 3.90
N GLY A 218 11.67 -1.64 3.48
CA GLY A 218 10.93 -2.84 3.07
C GLY A 218 10.28 -3.63 4.23
N ALA A 219 10.47 -3.20 5.48
CA ALA A 219 9.79 -3.82 6.62
C ALA A 219 8.26 -3.63 6.56
N GLU A 220 7.79 -2.55 5.96
CA GLU A 220 6.36 -2.28 5.72
C GLU A 220 5.73 -3.28 4.75
N ALA A 221 6.48 -3.71 3.74
CA ALA A 221 6.05 -4.71 2.76
C ALA A 221 5.70 -6.05 3.41
N LEU A 222 6.43 -6.45 4.48
CA LEU A 222 6.12 -7.64 5.27
C LEU A 222 4.69 -7.65 5.80
N TYR A 223 4.22 -6.49 6.22
CA TYR A 223 2.89 -6.34 6.77
C TYR A 223 1.84 -6.20 5.67
N ALA A 224 2.17 -5.52 4.57
CA ALA A 224 1.27 -5.38 3.42
C ALA A 224 0.95 -6.74 2.77
N ASP A 225 1.96 -7.60 2.61
CA ASP A 225 1.82 -8.90 1.94
C ASP A 225 1.33 -10.05 2.85
N MET A 226 1.04 -9.73 4.12
CA MET A 226 0.58 -10.73 5.07
C MET A 226 -0.68 -11.46 4.61
N GLY A 227 -1.57 -10.78 3.89
CA GLY A 227 -2.81 -11.35 3.38
C GLY A 227 -2.60 -12.45 2.33
N HIS A 228 -1.48 -12.42 1.61
CA HIS A 228 -1.18 -13.40 0.56
C HIS A 228 -0.48 -14.66 1.09
N PHE A 229 0.41 -14.51 2.06
CA PHE A 229 1.27 -15.60 2.52
C PHE A 229 0.94 -16.10 3.92
N GLY A 230 0.30 -15.28 4.73
CA GLY A 230 0.06 -15.56 6.14
C GLY A 230 1.29 -15.37 7.03
N LYS A 231 1.07 -15.30 8.34
CA LYS A 231 2.12 -14.95 9.33
C LYS A 231 3.23 -15.99 9.45
N ARG A 232 2.90 -17.31 9.41
CA ARG A 232 3.87 -18.39 9.64
C ARG A 232 4.95 -18.47 8.57
N PRO A 233 4.63 -18.50 7.26
CA PRO A 233 5.62 -18.47 6.18
C PRO A 233 6.53 -17.24 6.24
N ILE A 234 5.97 -16.06 6.49
CA ILE A 234 6.73 -14.80 6.62
C ILE A 234 7.73 -14.91 7.78
N ARG A 235 7.30 -15.32 8.98
CA ARG A 235 8.20 -15.48 10.13
C ARG A 235 9.31 -16.49 9.88
N LEU A 236 8.97 -17.64 9.30
CA LEU A 236 9.94 -18.68 9.01
C LEU A 236 10.99 -18.19 7.99
N ALA A 237 10.56 -17.53 6.92
CA ALA A 237 11.45 -16.95 5.93
C ALA A 237 12.40 -15.92 6.56
N TRP A 238 11.87 -15.05 7.42
CA TRP A 238 12.66 -14.03 8.11
C TRP A 238 13.77 -14.64 8.97
N PHE A 239 13.41 -15.46 9.94
CA PHE A 239 14.39 -15.96 10.92
C PHE A 239 15.33 -17.02 10.35
N ALA A 240 14.89 -17.85 9.37
CA ALA A 240 15.72 -18.92 8.84
C ALA A 240 16.67 -18.48 7.71
N VAL A 241 16.29 -17.49 6.92
CA VAL A 241 17.03 -17.13 5.69
C VAL A 241 17.39 -15.65 5.64
N VAL A 242 16.41 -14.76 5.77
CA VAL A 242 16.57 -13.34 5.42
C VAL A 242 17.43 -12.63 6.46
N LEU A 243 17.09 -12.72 7.74
CA LEU A 243 17.86 -12.10 8.83
C LEU A 243 19.31 -12.59 8.88
N PRO A 244 19.58 -13.93 8.84
CA PRO A 244 20.96 -14.42 8.78
C PRO A 244 21.71 -13.92 7.55
N GLY A 245 21.08 -13.94 6.36
CA GLY A 245 21.67 -13.48 5.11
C GLY A 245 22.08 -12.01 5.16
N LEU A 246 21.18 -11.15 5.64
CA LEU A 246 21.44 -9.71 5.79
C LEU A 246 22.51 -9.43 6.85
N ALA A 247 22.39 -10.04 8.03
CA ALA A 247 23.36 -9.83 9.12
C ALA A 247 24.77 -10.25 8.71
N LEU A 248 24.93 -11.42 8.08
CA LEU A 248 26.22 -11.88 7.57
C LEU A 248 26.77 -10.93 6.50
N ASN A 249 25.93 -10.44 5.60
CA ASN A 249 26.39 -9.53 4.56
C ASN A 249 26.85 -8.17 5.12
N TYR A 250 26.09 -7.57 6.05
CA TYR A 250 26.51 -6.30 6.68
C TYR A 250 27.77 -6.47 7.53
N LEU A 251 27.90 -7.57 8.27
CA LEU A 251 29.14 -7.91 8.96
C LEU A 251 30.30 -8.08 7.96
N GLY A 252 30.06 -8.77 6.82
CA GLY A 252 31.06 -8.96 5.78
C GLY A 252 31.51 -7.65 5.13
N GLN A 253 30.58 -6.74 4.80
CA GLN A 253 30.93 -5.40 4.32
C GLN A 253 31.76 -4.63 5.37
N GLY A 254 31.42 -4.75 6.65
CA GLY A 254 32.21 -4.19 7.73
C GLY A 254 33.59 -4.81 7.80
N ALA A 255 33.73 -6.14 7.68
CA ALA A 255 35.01 -6.83 7.69
C ALA A 255 35.92 -6.40 6.51
N LEU A 256 35.31 -6.25 5.30
CA LEU A 256 36.01 -5.71 4.14
C LEU A 256 36.57 -4.31 4.41
N LEU A 257 35.73 -3.40 4.95
CA LEU A 257 36.12 -2.01 5.18
C LEU A 257 37.17 -1.87 6.29
N LEU A 258 37.28 -2.83 7.24
CA LEU A 258 38.37 -2.90 8.21
C LEU A 258 39.71 -3.24 7.54
N ALA A 259 39.69 -4.15 6.56
CA ALA A 259 40.89 -4.58 5.84
C ALA A 259 41.26 -3.61 4.70
N HIS A 260 40.28 -3.12 3.99
CA HIS A 260 40.39 -2.31 2.77
C HIS A 260 39.52 -1.05 2.84
N PRO A 261 39.96 0.02 3.53
CA PRO A 261 39.20 1.27 3.65
C PRO A 261 38.83 1.92 2.31
N ASP A 262 39.64 1.70 1.27
CA ASP A 262 39.43 2.24 -0.08
C ASP A 262 38.15 1.71 -0.73
N ALA A 263 37.64 0.56 -0.27
CA ALA A 263 36.39 -0.06 -0.75
C ALA A 263 35.12 0.72 -0.35
N VAL A 264 35.24 1.80 0.41
CA VAL A 264 34.09 2.60 0.90
C VAL A 264 33.20 3.18 -0.22
N SER A 265 33.77 3.39 -1.41
CA SER A 265 33.02 3.90 -2.57
C SER A 265 31.88 2.96 -3.01
N ASN A 266 32.07 1.66 -2.91
CA ASN A 266 31.05 0.65 -3.15
C ASN A 266 31.40 -0.67 -2.44
N PRO A 267 31.15 -0.78 -1.12
CA PRO A 267 31.58 -1.93 -0.33
C PRO A 267 30.96 -3.25 -0.80
N PHE A 268 29.72 -3.18 -1.29
CA PHE A 268 28.97 -4.37 -1.70
C PHE A 268 29.67 -5.13 -2.84
N TYR A 269 29.94 -4.45 -3.96
CA TYR A 269 30.52 -5.10 -5.15
C TYR A 269 32.01 -5.43 -5.02
N GLN A 270 32.67 -4.90 -3.99
CA GLN A 270 34.08 -5.15 -3.71
C GLN A 270 34.32 -6.27 -2.69
N GLN A 271 33.27 -6.93 -2.16
CA GLN A 271 33.40 -8.05 -1.21
C GLN A 271 34.13 -9.28 -1.79
N LEU A 272 34.05 -9.47 -3.10
CA LEU A 272 34.73 -10.53 -3.83
C LEU A 272 35.64 -9.92 -4.90
N GLY A 273 36.52 -10.71 -5.47
CA GLY A 273 37.44 -10.24 -6.51
C GLY A 273 36.74 -9.74 -7.78
N PRO A 274 37.47 -9.06 -8.71
CA PRO A 274 36.88 -8.43 -9.90
C PRO A 274 36.07 -9.37 -10.80
N TRP A 275 36.36 -10.69 -10.78
CA TRP A 275 35.65 -11.71 -11.52
C TRP A 275 34.15 -11.82 -11.17
N SER A 276 33.80 -11.43 -9.94
CA SER A 276 32.45 -11.58 -9.40
C SER A 276 31.52 -10.43 -9.80
N ILE A 277 32.03 -9.28 -10.22
CA ILE A 277 31.23 -8.07 -10.42
C ILE A 277 30.10 -8.28 -11.44
N TYR A 278 30.40 -8.82 -12.62
CA TYR A 278 29.37 -9.04 -13.64
C TYR A 278 28.30 -10.06 -13.22
N PRO A 279 28.63 -11.25 -12.68
CA PRO A 279 27.63 -12.16 -12.13
C PRO A 279 26.77 -11.52 -11.02
N LEU A 280 27.40 -10.72 -10.13
CA LEU A 280 26.69 -10.02 -9.07
C LEU A 280 25.74 -8.94 -9.61
N VAL A 281 26.16 -8.17 -10.62
CA VAL A 281 25.29 -7.17 -11.26
C VAL A 281 24.07 -7.84 -11.89
N VAL A 282 24.25 -8.97 -12.58
CA VAL A 282 23.12 -9.71 -13.16
C VAL A 282 22.18 -10.20 -12.05
N LEU A 283 22.71 -10.85 -11.01
CA LEU A 283 21.90 -11.39 -9.94
C LEU A 283 21.21 -10.28 -9.10
N SER A 284 21.93 -9.19 -8.79
CA SER A 284 21.35 -8.04 -8.09
C SER A 284 20.28 -7.35 -8.92
N THR A 285 20.48 -7.20 -10.24
CA THR A 285 19.44 -6.67 -11.13
C THR A 285 18.19 -7.56 -11.14
N MET A 286 18.36 -8.88 -11.19
CA MET A 286 17.21 -9.80 -11.07
C MET A 286 16.50 -9.63 -9.72
N ALA A 287 17.25 -9.57 -8.63
CA ALA A 287 16.70 -9.38 -7.28
C ALA A 287 15.95 -8.02 -7.15
N THR A 288 16.54 -6.94 -7.68
CA THR A 288 15.92 -5.59 -7.63
C THR A 288 14.70 -5.45 -8.54
N VAL A 289 14.66 -6.15 -9.67
CA VAL A 289 13.46 -6.25 -10.53
C VAL A 289 12.33 -6.97 -9.78
N ILE A 290 12.64 -8.06 -9.06
CA ILE A 290 11.66 -8.77 -8.25
C ILE A 290 11.18 -7.90 -7.07
N ALA A 291 12.09 -7.21 -6.38
CA ALA A 291 11.75 -6.25 -5.33
C ALA A 291 10.82 -5.14 -5.83
N SER A 292 11.15 -4.55 -6.98
CA SER A 292 10.34 -3.52 -7.64
C SER A 292 8.94 -4.06 -8.01
N GLN A 293 8.88 -5.30 -8.50
CA GLN A 293 7.61 -5.96 -8.81
C GLN A 293 6.70 -6.08 -7.58
N ALA A 294 7.25 -6.47 -6.44
CA ALA A 294 6.50 -6.59 -5.19
C ALA A 294 5.94 -5.23 -4.74
N THR A 295 6.75 -4.18 -4.79
CA THR A 295 6.34 -2.82 -4.41
C THR A 295 5.27 -2.25 -5.35
N ILE A 296 5.37 -2.49 -6.66
CA ILE A 296 4.35 -2.10 -7.65
C ILE A 296 3.02 -2.80 -7.35
N SER A 297 3.05 -4.11 -7.11
CA SER A 297 1.86 -4.90 -6.77
C SER A 297 1.25 -4.43 -5.44
N GLY A 298 2.08 -4.11 -4.45
CA GLY A 298 1.67 -3.51 -3.18
C GLY A 298 0.93 -2.18 -3.38
N THR A 299 1.42 -1.33 -4.27
CA THR A 299 0.77 -0.06 -4.62
C THR A 299 -0.61 -0.27 -5.25
N PHE A 300 -0.78 -1.27 -6.13
CA PHE A 300 -2.09 -1.62 -6.68
C PHE A 300 -3.05 -2.13 -5.60
N SER A 301 -2.56 -2.99 -4.69
CA SER A 301 -3.37 -3.53 -3.59
C SER A 301 -3.87 -2.43 -2.65
N ILE A 302 -3.01 -1.51 -2.27
CA ILE A 302 -3.38 -0.36 -1.43
C ILE A 302 -4.34 0.58 -2.16
N THR A 303 -4.14 0.83 -3.46
CA THR A 303 -5.07 1.61 -4.28
C THR A 303 -6.46 0.96 -4.29
N HIS A 304 -6.53 -0.35 -4.50
CA HIS A 304 -7.79 -1.08 -4.50
C HIS A 304 -8.50 -1.01 -3.13
N GLN A 305 -7.75 -1.16 -2.04
CA GLN A 305 -8.29 -0.99 -0.68
C GLN A 305 -8.80 0.45 -0.46
N ALA A 306 -8.05 1.46 -0.92
CA ALA A 306 -8.46 2.87 -0.81
C ALA A 306 -9.73 3.18 -1.62
N ILE A 307 -9.89 2.60 -2.82
CA ILE A 307 -11.14 2.68 -3.62
C ILE A 307 -12.29 2.04 -2.85
N SER A 308 -12.07 0.84 -2.31
CA SER A 308 -13.10 0.07 -1.61
C SER A 308 -13.56 0.73 -0.32
N LEU A 309 -12.63 1.33 0.42
CA LEU A 309 -12.92 2.12 1.63
C LEU A 309 -13.44 3.54 1.32
N GLY A 310 -13.55 3.91 0.03
CA GLY A 310 -14.13 5.17 -0.39
C GLY A 310 -13.23 6.39 -0.30
N PHE A 311 -11.90 6.20 -0.23
CA PHE A 311 -10.90 7.28 -0.22
C PHE A 311 -10.41 7.66 -1.62
N LEU A 312 -10.65 6.83 -2.63
CA LEU A 312 -10.31 7.10 -4.03
C LEU A 312 -11.53 6.83 -4.93
N PRO A 313 -11.60 7.47 -6.13
CA PRO A 313 -12.64 7.19 -7.10
C PRO A 313 -12.55 5.76 -7.64
N ARG A 314 -13.67 5.24 -8.14
CA ARG A 314 -13.70 3.96 -8.83
C ARG A 314 -12.83 4.01 -10.07
N MET A 315 -11.75 3.21 -10.09
CA MET A 315 -10.83 3.04 -11.21
C MET A 315 -11.02 1.69 -11.88
N ARG A 316 -10.49 1.54 -13.09
CA ARG A 316 -10.47 0.25 -13.77
C ARG A 316 -9.45 -0.66 -13.09
N VAL A 317 -9.94 -1.72 -12.45
CA VAL A 317 -9.13 -2.78 -11.84
C VAL A 317 -9.23 -4.01 -12.74
N LEU A 318 -8.10 -4.56 -13.16
CA LEU A 318 -8.00 -5.77 -13.96
C LEU A 318 -7.41 -6.87 -13.08
N TYR A 319 -8.07 -8.02 -13.02
CA TYR A 319 -7.59 -9.21 -12.35
C TYR A 319 -6.71 -9.99 -13.33
N THR A 320 -5.45 -10.20 -12.99
CA THR A 320 -4.47 -10.83 -13.87
C THR A 320 -4.32 -12.32 -13.65
N SER A 321 -4.97 -12.89 -12.63
CA SER A 321 -5.00 -14.33 -12.33
C SER A 321 -6.39 -14.76 -11.86
N GLU A 322 -6.90 -15.87 -12.42
CA GLU A 322 -8.13 -16.52 -11.95
C GLU A 322 -7.91 -17.40 -10.71
N ARG A 323 -6.66 -17.81 -10.47
CA ARG A 323 -6.30 -18.76 -9.39
C ARG A 323 -5.81 -18.09 -8.12
N GLU A 324 -5.23 -16.90 -8.23
CA GLU A 324 -4.68 -16.15 -7.10
C GLU A 324 -5.49 -14.86 -6.93
N MET A 325 -6.46 -14.89 -6.02
CA MET A 325 -7.19 -13.69 -5.62
C MET A 325 -6.19 -12.66 -5.05
N GLY A 326 -6.15 -11.47 -5.67
CA GLY A 326 -5.26 -10.39 -5.22
C GLY A 326 -4.19 -9.98 -6.24
N GLN A 327 -3.97 -10.72 -7.33
CA GLN A 327 -3.16 -10.22 -8.44
C GLN A 327 -3.99 -9.26 -9.29
N ILE A 328 -3.84 -7.98 -9.00
CA ILE A 328 -4.57 -6.90 -9.65
C ILE A 328 -3.63 -5.97 -10.41
N TYR A 329 -4.14 -5.38 -11.48
CA TYR A 329 -3.46 -4.37 -12.28
C TYR A 329 -4.37 -3.15 -12.44
N ILE A 330 -3.84 -1.96 -12.13
CA ILE A 330 -4.55 -0.69 -12.26
C ILE A 330 -3.80 0.19 -13.26
N PRO A 331 -4.26 0.27 -14.54
CA PRO A 331 -3.51 0.93 -15.60
C PRO A 331 -3.10 2.37 -15.30
N LEU A 332 -4.02 3.17 -14.75
CA LEU A 332 -3.75 4.57 -14.40
C LEU A 332 -2.60 4.69 -13.39
N VAL A 333 -2.65 3.90 -12.32
CA VAL A 333 -1.62 3.92 -11.27
C VAL A 333 -0.29 3.43 -11.82
N ASN A 334 -0.28 2.38 -12.63
CA ASN A 334 0.93 1.86 -13.27
C ASN A 334 1.68 2.92 -14.09
N TRP A 335 0.97 3.64 -14.96
CA TRP A 335 1.60 4.65 -15.81
C TRP A 335 2.01 5.91 -15.05
N LEU A 336 1.21 6.35 -14.07
CA LEU A 336 1.59 7.47 -13.19
C LEU A 336 2.80 7.12 -12.33
N GLN A 337 2.87 5.91 -11.80
CA GLN A 337 4.00 5.44 -11.02
C GLN A 337 5.25 5.32 -11.88
N LEU A 338 5.17 4.75 -13.09
CA LEU A 338 6.29 4.72 -14.04
C LEU A 338 6.82 6.13 -14.32
N PHE A 339 5.93 7.08 -14.61
CA PHE A 339 6.32 8.46 -14.86
C PHE A 339 7.08 9.06 -13.68
N ALA A 340 6.56 8.88 -12.45
CA ALA A 340 7.21 9.36 -11.24
C ALA A 340 8.57 8.68 -10.97
N VAL A 341 8.67 7.35 -11.20
CA VAL A 341 9.92 6.59 -11.06
C VAL A 341 10.98 7.06 -12.04
N VAL A 342 10.62 7.26 -13.32
CA VAL A 342 11.55 7.75 -14.35
C VAL A 342 12.01 9.17 -14.02
N LEU A 343 11.11 10.05 -13.56
CA LEU A 343 11.48 11.38 -13.08
C LEU A 343 12.44 11.31 -11.90
N ALA A 344 12.22 10.41 -10.94
CA ALA A 344 13.11 10.21 -9.80
C ALA A 344 14.50 9.74 -10.24
N VAL A 345 14.60 8.74 -11.13
CA VAL A 345 15.87 8.23 -11.63
C VAL A 345 16.66 9.30 -12.39
N ILE A 346 16.00 10.05 -13.28
CA ILE A 346 16.66 11.11 -14.06
C ILE A 346 17.01 12.31 -13.17
N GLY A 347 16.10 12.70 -12.27
CA GLY A 347 16.27 13.88 -11.43
C GLY A 347 17.36 13.72 -10.37
N PHE A 348 17.47 12.54 -9.77
CA PHE A 348 18.48 12.26 -8.73
C PHE A 348 19.80 11.71 -9.31
N GLY A 349 19.76 10.94 -10.40
CA GLY A 349 20.93 10.48 -11.15
C GLY A 349 21.83 9.45 -10.44
N SER A 350 21.69 9.23 -9.14
CA SER A 350 22.46 8.27 -8.36
C SER A 350 21.67 7.66 -7.21
N SER A 351 22.04 6.44 -6.80
CA SER A 351 21.42 5.76 -5.65
C SER A 351 21.64 6.52 -4.34
N SER A 352 22.77 7.17 -4.15
CA SER A 352 23.08 7.98 -2.95
C SER A 352 22.16 9.19 -2.82
N ASN A 353 21.84 9.88 -3.93
CA ASN A 353 20.89 10.98 -3.89
C ASN A 353 19.46 10.50 -3.60
N LEU A 354 19.05 9.36 -4.18
CA LEU A 354 17.75 8.74 -3.89
C LEU A 354 17.64 8.24 -2.45
N ALA A 355 18.74 7.82 -1.83
CA ALA A 355 18.77 7.37 -0.44
C ALA A 355 18.29 8.46 0.55
N SER A 356 18.59 9.72 0.26
CA SER A 356 18.10 10.87 1.04
C SER A 356 16.57 11.04 0.95
N ALA A 357 15.98 10.75 -0.19
CA ALA A 357 14.53 10.76 -0.39
C ALA A 357 13.86 9.56 0.31
N TYR A 358 14.49 8.38 0.24
CA TYR A 358 13.93 7.12 0.72
C TYR A 358 13.71 7.12 2.24
N GLY A 359 14.72 7.52 2.99
CA GLY A 359 14.68 7.47 4.45
C GLY A 359 13.51 8.22 5.08
N ILE A 360 13.10 9.38 4.52
CA ILE A 360 12.01 10.16 5.10
C ILE A 360 10.63 9.51 4.86
N ALA A 361 10.41 8.92 3.69
CA ALA A 361 9.15 8.23 3.39
C ALA A 361 8.94 7.04 4.33
N VAL A 362 9.96 6.19 4.44
CA VAL A 362 9.90 4.98 5.27
C VAL A 362 9.76 5.31 6.75
N THR A 363 10.56 6.23 7.31
CA THR A 363 10.47 6.58 8.74
C THR A 363 9.15 7.24 9.11
N ALA A 364 8.57 8.05 8.22
CA ALA A 364 7.25 8.61 8.42
C ALA A 364 6.15 7.53 8.40
N THR A 365 6.20 6.58 7.46
CA THR A 365 5.26 5.43 7.42
C THR A 365 5.41 4.55 8.66
N MET A 366 6.64 4.29 9.12
CA MET A 366 6.92 3.56 10.36
C MET A 366 6.29 4.23 11.57
N LEU A 367 6.39 5.56 11.68
CA LEU A 367 5.81 6.36 12.75
C LEU A 367 4.27 6.25 12.73
N MET A 368 3.62 6.41 11.54
CA MET A 368 2.18 6.26 11.39
C MET A 368 1.70 4.86 11.78
N THR A 369 2.43 3.82 11.35
CA THR A 369 2.12 2.43 11.71
C THR A 369 2.18 2.21 13.22
N THR A 370 3.16 2.79 13.92
CA THR A 370 3.28 2.66 15.38
C THR A 370 2.13 3.36 16.10
N ILE A 371 1.76 4.57 15.66
CA ILE A 371 0.61 5.30 16.20
C ILE A 371 -0.68 4.48 16.02
N LEU A 372 -0.96 3.99 14.82
CA LEU A 372 -2.16 3.18 14.55
C LEU A 372 -2.15 1.87 15.37
N THR A 373 -0.99 1.23 15.51
CA THR A 373 -0.83 0.01 16.30
C THR A 373 -1.16 0.24 17.79
N PHE A 374 -0.79 1.39 18.36
CA PHE A 374 -1.18 1.76 19.73
C PHE A 374 -2.71 1.73 19.90
N PHE A 375 -3.46 2.33 18.97
CA PHE A 375 -4.92 2.35 19.04
C PHE A 375 -5.52 0.95 18.90
N VAL A 376 -4.98 0.11 18.02
CA VAL A 376 -5.42 -1.30 17.88
C VAL A 376 -5.18 -2.08 19.17
N ILE A 377 -4.00 -1.96 19.77
CA ILE A 377 -3.65 -2.64 21.03
C ILE A 377 -4.60 -2.16 22.14
N ARG A 378 -4.85 -0.86 22.22
CA ARG A 378 -5.68 -0.25 23.29
C ARG A 378 -7.15 -0.59 23.15
N TYR A 379 -7.72 -0.39 21.97
CA TYR A 379 -9.17 -0.42 21.76
C TYR A 379 -9.68 -1.74 21.18
N ARG A 380 -8.89 -2.42 20.35
CA ARG A 380 -9.30 -3.70 19.76
C ARG A 380 -8.89 -4.89 20.62
N TRP A 381 -7.68 -4.87 21.20
CA TRP A 381 -7.20 -5.94 22.08
C TRP A 381 -7.48 -5.71 23.56
N HIS A 382 -8.00 -4.53 23.91
CA HIS A 382 -8.40 -4.15 25.25
C HIS A 382 -7.29 -4.25 26.32
N TYR A 383 -6.02 -4.08 25.93
CA TYR A 383 -4.93 -4.02 26.90
C TYR A 383 -4.97 -2.73 27.73
N ASN A 384 -4.43 -2.79 28.94
CA ASN A 384 -4.35 -1.61 29.79
C ASN A 384 -3.42 -0.54 29.21
N LEU A 385 -3.63 0.73 29.59
CA LEU A 385 -2.90 1.86 29.02
C LEU A 385 -1.39 1.78 29.25
N VAL A 386 -0.95 1.29 30.42
CA VAL A 386 0.47 1.17 30.76
C VAL A 386 1.15 0.18 29.82
N LEU A 387 0.54 -0.99 29.62
CA LEU A 387 1.08 -2.00 28.71
C LEU A 387 1.11 -1.49 27.26
N CYS A 388 0.10 -0.73 26.83
CA CYS A 388 0.09 -0.09 25.51
C CYS A 388 1.29 0.86 25.35
N TRP A 389 1.55 1.72 26.33
CA TRP A 389 2.69 2.64 26.31
C TRP A 389 4.04 1.90 26.38
N VAL A 390 4.16 0.85 27.17
CA VAL A 390 5.40 0.03 27.21
C VAL A 390 5.62 -0.67 25.88
N ALA A 391 4.57 -1.25 25.29
CA ALA A 391 4.70 -2.02 24.04
C ALA A 391 4.98 -1.14 22.81
N THR A 392 4.42 0.07 22.75
CA THR A 392 4.52 0.93 21.58
C THR A 392 5.38 2.18 21.83
N GLY A 393 5.48 2.66 23.07
CA GLY A 393 6.25 3.86 23.42
C GLY A 393 7.74 3.71 23.12
N PHE A 394 8.30 2.52 23.37
CA PHE A 394 9.70 2.20 23.01
C PHE A 394 9.91 2.35 21.49
N PHE A 395 9.04 1.77 20.67
CA PHE A 395 9.14 1.90 19.22
C PHE A 395 8.85 3.33 18.75
N LEU A 396 7.94 4.03 19.42
CA LEU A 396 7.64 5.42 19.10
C LEU A 396 8.86 6.33 19.28
N ILE A 397 9.63 6.14 20.34
CA ILE A 397 10.88 6.89 20.57
C ILE A 397 11.88 6.63 19.44
N ILE A 398 12.06 5.36 19.05
CA ILE A 398 12.94 4.97 17.94
C ILE A 398 12.45 5.62 16.63
N ASP A 399 11.17 5.48 16.30
CA ASP A 399 10.60 6.02 15.08
C ASP A 399 10.71 7.54 15.00
N ILE A 400 10.44 8.26 16.10
CA ILE A 400 10.62 9.72 16.17
C ILE A 400 12.08 10.09 15.97
N THR A 401 13.00 9.37 16.58
CA THR A 401 14.46 9.64 16.45
C THR A 401 14.91 9.43 15.00
N LEU A 402 14.50 8.32 14.36
CA LEU A 402 14.84 8.03 12.96
C LEU A 402 14.18 9.03 12.00
N PHE A 403 12.92 9.39 12.24
CA PHE A 403 12.22 10.39 11.45
C PHE A 403 12.89 11.76 11.58
N ALA A 404 13.23 12.19 12.80
CA ALA A 404 13.94 13.44 13.06
C ALA A 404 15.31 13.47 12.37
N ALA A 405 16.07 12.35 12.39
CA ALA A 405 17.34 12.24 11.67
C ALA A 405 17.18 12.40 10.15
N ASN A 406 16.08 11.86 9.58
CA ASN A 406 15.80 11.98 8.16
C ASN A 406 15.24 13.35 7.75
N THR A 407 14.63 14.11 8.67
CA THR A 407 14.16 15.48 8.36
C THR A 407 15.32 16.41 7.99
N LEU A 408 16.55 16.13 8.45
CA LEU A 408 17.73 16.88 8.03
C LEU A 408 18.01 16.74 6.53
N LYS A 409 17.53 15.67 5.91
CA LYS A 409 17.71 15.37 4.48
C LYS A 409 16.57 15.91 3.58
N ILE A 410 15.63 16.69 4.13
CA ILE A 410 14.51 17.23 3.35
C ILE A 410 15.01 18.01 2.14
N LEU A 411 15.96 18.94 2.32
CA LEU A 411 16.47 19.78 1.24
C LEU A 411 17.34 18.99 0.24
N SER A 412 17.99 17.91 0.67
CA SER A 412 18.86 17.08 -0.19
C SER A 412 18.12 15.98 -0.96
N GLY A 413 16.77 15.90 -0.85
CA GLY A 413 15.97 14.93 -1.60
C GLY A 413 14.69 14.50 -0.92
N GLY A 414 14.60 14.59 0.42
CA GLY A 414 13.43 14.17 1.20
C GLY A 414 12.13 14.95 0.88
N TRP A 415 12.23 16.10 0.23
CA TRP A 415 11.07 16.87 -0.24
C TRP A 415 10.23 16.10 -1.29
N PHE A 416 10.88 15.25 -2.10
CA PHE A 416 10.21 14.56 -3.22
C PHE A 416 9.07 13.64 -2.75
N PRO A 417 9.29 12.65 -1.85
CA PRO A 417 8.21 11.80 -1.35
C PRO A 417 7.18 12.57 -0.52
N LEU A 418 7.57 13.67 0.14
CA LEU A 418 6.63 14.52 0.88
C LEU A 418 5.67 15.27 -0.05
N VAL A 419 6.17 15.81 -1.17
CA VAL A 419 5.33 16.46 -2.19
C VAL A 419 4.40 15.45 -2.85
N LEU A 420 4.93 14.26 -3.21
CA LEU A 420 4.12 13.19 -3.78
C LEU A 420 3.04 12.72 -2.79
N GLY A 421 3.42 12.51 -1.53
CA GLY A 421 2.48 12.14 -0.47
C GLY A 421 1.42 13.21 -0.23
N ALA A 422 1.80 14.49 -0.16
CA ALA A 422 0.86 15.61 -0.02
C ALA A 422 -0.14 15.67 -1.17
N PHE A 423 0.32 15.41 -2.40
CA PHE A 423 -0.55 15.35 -3.57
C PHE A 423 -1.57 14.19 -3.47
N VAL A 424 -1.13 13.00 -3.07
CA VAL A 424 -2.01 11.84 -2.87
C VAL A 424 -3.01 12.10 -1.73
N VAL A 425 -2.56 12.66 -0.59
CA VAL A 425 -3.46 13.06 0.52
C VAL A 425 -4.51 14.05 0.05
N LEU A 426 -4.11 15.05 -0.74
CA LEU A 426 -5.03 16.04 -1.29
C LEU A 426 -6.12 15.40 -2.15
N ILE A 427 -5.74 14.45 -3.02
CA ILE A 427 -6.70 13.70 -3.85
C ILE A 427 -7.66 12.90 -2.95
N MET A 428 -7.13 12.16 -1.98
CA MET A 428 -7.92 11.31 -1.09
C MET A 428 -8.88 12.13 -0.22
N LEU A 429 -8.42 13.25 0.36
CA LEU A 429 -9.27 14.14 1.15
C LEU A 429 -10.33 14.83 0.27
N THR A 430 -9.95 15.28 -0.93
CA THR A 430 -10.91 15.91 -1.85
C THR A 430 -12.00 14.93 -2.28
N TRP A 431 -11.64 13.68 -2.54
CA TRP A 431 -12.61 12.64 -2.85
C TRP A 431 -13.54 12.33 -1.69
N LYS A 432 -12.99 12.13 -0.48
CA LYS A 432 -13.76 11.86 0.74
C LYS A 432 -14.74 12.99 1.06
N ASP A 433 -14.23 14.23 1.11
CA ASP A 433 -15.05 15.39 1.45
C ASP A 433 -16.12 15.67 0.39
N GLY A 434 -15.76 15.54 -0.90
CA GLY A 434 -16.70 15.71 -2.00
C GLY A 434 -17.84 14.68 -1.98
N ARG A 435 -17.52 13.40 -1.71
CA ARG A 435 -18.56 12.37 -1.50
C ARG A 435 -19.50 12.71 -0.35
N GLN A 436 -18.94 13.21 0.76
CA GLN A 436 -19.74 13.59 1.91
C GLN A 436 -20.70 14.75 1.58
N LEU A 437 -20.22 15.77 0.87
CA LEU A 437 -21.05 16.89 0.42
C LEU A 437 -22.20 16.44 -0.51
N VAL A 438 -21.89 15.57 -1.48
CA VAL A 438 -22.92 14.99 -2.36
C VAL A 438 -23.95 14.22 -1.54
N TYR A 439 -23.50 13.37 -0.61
CA TYR A 439 -24.39 12.60 0.26
C TYR A 439 -25.27 13.50 1.11
N ASP A 440 -24.70 14.53 1.77
CA ASP A 440 -25.44 15.46 2.60
C ASP A 440 -26.48 16.28 1.82
N ASN A 441 -26.13 16.63 0.57
CA ASN A 441 -27.06 17.34 -0.32
C ASN A 441 -28.23 16.47 -0.77
N LEU A 442 -27.94 15.23 -1.18
CA LEU A 442 -28.97 14.26 -1.53
C LEU A 442 -29.88 13.95 -0.35
N LYS A 443 -29.32 13.83 0.85
CA LYS A 443 -30.05 13.53 2.08
C LYS A 443 -31.09 14.60 2.43
N LYS A 444 -30.88 15.87 2.10
CA LYS A 444 -31.85 16.96 2.35
C LYS A 444 -33.17 16.76 1.62
N HIS A 445 -33.16 16.03 0.51
CA HIS A 445 -34.33 15.80 -0.36
C HIS A 445 -34.80 14.36 -0.35
N LEU A 446 -34.30 13.52 0.57
CA LEU A 446 -34.70 12.12 0.67
C LEU A 446 -36.12 11.97 1.19
N ILE A 447 -36.94 11.21 0.48
CA ILE A 447 -38.26 10.76 0.92
C ILE A 447 -38.07 9.37 1.54
N PRO A 448 -38.45 9.12 2.82
CA PRO A 448 -38.32 7.80 3.43
C PRO A 448 -39.12 6.73 2.64
N LEU A 449 -38.49 5.60 2.35
CA LEU A 449 -39.09 4.52 1.55
C LEU A 449 -40.33 3.92 2.24
N GLU A 450 -40.28 3.76 3.57
CA GLU A 450 -41.37 3.23 4.39
C GLU A 450 -42.64 4.08 4.32
N ALA A 451 -42.50 5.41 4.24
CA ALA A 451 -43.63 6.33 4.11
C ALA A 451 -44.10 6.45 2.65
N PHE A 452 -43.20 6.30 1.69
CA PHE A 452 -43.49 6.48 0.28
C PHE A 452 -44.28 5.31 -0.32
N LEU A 453 -43.90 4.06 -0.03
CA LEU A 453 -44.52 2.88 -0.64
C LEU A 453 -46.01 2.78 -0.33
N PRO A 454 -46.50 2.90 0.90
CA PRO A 454 -47.93 2.89 1.18
C PRO A 454 -48.68 4.00 0.44
N SER A 455 -48.10 5.19 0.34
CA SER A 455 -48.69 6.33 -0.36
C SER A 455 -48.79 6.08 -1.88
N LEU A 456 -47.78 5.45 -2.47
CA LEU A 456 -47.74 5.10 -3.89
C LEU A 456 -48.84 4.09 -4.25
N PHE A 457 -49.13 3.16 -3.36
CA PHE A 457 -50.11 2.10 -3.60
C PHE A 457 -51.57 2.48 -3.28
N ILE A 458 -51.79 3.70 -2.75
CA ILE A 458 -53.16 4.27 -2.70
C ILE A 458 -53.69 4.50 -4.14
N SER A 459 -52.81 4.96 -5.06
CA SER A 459 -53.11 5.11 -6.48
C SER A 459 -51.98 4.44 -7.30
N PRO A 460 -52.03 3.12 -7.45
CA PRO A 460 -50.91 2.37 -7.98
C PRO A 460 -50.62 2.73 -9.45
N PRO A 461 -49.35 2.92 -9.85
CA PRO A 461 -48.99 3.12 -11.24
C PRO A 461 -49.24 1.85 -12.07
N ALA A 462 -49.31 2.00 -13.39
CA ALA A 462 -49.38 0.85 -14.30
C ALA A 462 -48.18 -0.08 -14.08
N ARG A 463 -48.46 -1.39 -14.02
CA ARG A 463 -47.42 -2.42 -13.89
C ARG A 463 -47.02 -2.92 -15.29
N VAL A 464 -45.71 -3.08 -15.51
CA VAL A 464 -45.11 -3.70 -16.69
C VAL A 464 -44.39 -4.99 -16.30
N GLU A 465 -44.35 -5.95 -17.20
CA GLU A 465 -43.72 -7.25 -16.98
C GLU A 465 -42.24 -7.12 -16.61
N GLY A 466 -41.76 -8.04 -15.78
CA GLY A 466 -40.36 -8.17 -15.41
C GLY A 466 -40.00 -7.56 -14.06
N THR A 467 -38.69 -7.49 -13.82
CA THR A 467 -38.10 -7.03 -12.55
C THR A 467 -37.31 -5.73 -12.75
N ALA A 468 -37.56 -4.72 -11.92
CA ALA A 468 -36.72 -3.53 -11.85
C ALA A 468 -35.82 -3.58 -10.61
N VAL A 469 -34.53 -3.39 -10.78
CA VAL A 469 -33.54 -3.24 -9.69
C VAL A 469 -33.13 -1.78 -9.64
N PHE A 470 -33.54 -1.06 -8.60
CA PHE A 470 -33.14 0.32 -8.35
C PHE A 470 -31.97 0.37 -7.38
N PHE A 471 -30.82 0.85 -7.85
CA PHE A 471 -29.66 1.08 -6.96
C PHE A 471 -29.96 2.24 -6.01
N ARG A 472 -29.74 1.99 -4.72
CA ARG A 472 -29.94 2.93 -3.63
C ARG A 472 -28.62 3.21 -2.92
N ALA A 473 -28.39 4.47 -2.54
CA ALA A 473 -27.32 4.80 -1.62
C ALA A 473 -27.66 4.27 -0.21
N GLU A 474 -26.66 4.13 0.65
CA GLU A 474 -26.90 3.79 2.06
C GLU A 474 -27.87 4.79 2.70
N GLY A 475 -28.93 4.29 3.34
CA GLY A 475 -29.98 5.09 3.96
C GLY A 475 -31.41 4.69 3.52
N ASP A 476 -32.43 5.21 4.18
CA ASP A 476 -33.82 4.78 4.02
C ASP A 476 -34.61 5.52 2.92
N GLY A 477 -33.94 6.17 1.99
CA GLY A 477 -34.58 6.98 0.97
C GLY A 477 -35.02 6.23 -0.28
N VAL A 478 -36.04 6.78 -0.97
CA VAL A 478 -36.46 6.34 -2.29
C VAL A 478 -35.35 6.64 -3.31
N PRO A 479 -34.95 5.68 -4.17
CA PRO A 479 -33.96 5.91 -5.22
C PRO A 479 -34.41 7.02 -6.19
N HIS A 480 -33.52 7.96 -6.49
CA HIS A 480 -33.82 9.03 -7.45
C HIS A 480 -34.21 8.47 -8.82
N ALA A 481 -33.57 7.38 -9.26
CA ALA A 481 -33.92 6.71 -10.51
C ALA A 481 -35.37 6.20 -10.51
N MET A 482 -35.90 5.75 -9.38
CA MET A 482 -37.32 5.36 -9.26
C MET A 482 -38.26 6.57 -9.37
N LEU A 483 -37.92 7.68 -8.67
CA LEU A 483 -38.73 8.90 -8.73
C LEU A 483 -38.80 9.45 -10.17
N HIS A 484 -37.67 9.47 -10.89
CA HIS A 484 -37.67 9.85 -12.31
C HIS A 484 -38.48 8.90 -13.18
N ASN A 485 -38.36 7.59 -12.98
CA ASN A 485 -39.13 6.61 -13.73
C ASN A 485 -40.65 6.80 -13.51
N LEU A 486 -41.08 6.99 -12.27
CA LEU A 486 -42.46 7.23 -11.92
C LEU A 486 -42.97 8.57 -12.46
N LEU A 487 -42.18 9.64 -12.40
CA LEU A 487 -42.56 10.97 -12.86
C LEU A 487 -42.75 11.02 -14.38
N HIS A 488 -41.83 10.43 -15.13
CA HIS A 488 -41.79 10.57 -16.60
C HIS A 488 -42.49 9.41 -17.32
N ASN A 489 -42.23 8.16 -16.93
CA ASN A 489 -42.75 6.98 -17.56
C ASN A 489 -44.10 6.52 -16.96
N LYS A 490 -44.37 6.90 -15.68
CA LYS A 490 -45.63 6.57 -14.95
C LYS A 490 -45.88 5.06 -14.81
N VAL A 491 -44.85 4.25 -14.85
CA VAL A 491 -44.91 2.79 -14.75
C VAL A 491 -44.03 2.26 -13.62
N LEU A 492 -44.39 1.09 -13.12
CA LEU A 492 -43.59 0.30 -12.21
C LEU A 492 -43.54 -1.14 -12.69
N HIS A 493 -42.43 -1.84 -12.56
CA HIS A 493 -42.33 -3.25 -12.91
C HIS A 493 -43.14 -4.11 -11.93
N GLU A 494 -43.54 -5.29 -12.38
CA GLU A 494 -44.27 -6.25 -11.53
C GLU A 494 -43.52 -6.51 -10.26
N ARG A 495 -42.18 -6.75 -10.36
CA ARG A 495 -41.30 -6.89 -9.22
C ARG A 495 -40.32 -5.72 -9.14
N THR A 496 -40.19 -5.16 -7.97
CA THR A 496 -39.30 -4.03 -7.71
C THR A 496 -38.33 -4.37 -6.61
N ILE A 497 -37.03 -4.26 -6.87
CA ILE A 497 -35.93 -4.53 -5.92
C ILE A 497 -35.21 -3.22 -5.64
N PHE A 498 -35.13 -2.86 -4.36
CA PHE A 498 -34.32 -1.76 -3.86
C PHE A 498 -32.98 -2.33 -3.40
N LEU A 499 -31.92 -2.10 -4.20
CA LEU A 499 -30.62 -2.69 -3.98
C LEU A 499 -29.69 -1.69 -3.30
N THR A 500 -29.20 -2.03 -2.10
CA THR A 500 -28.15 -1.28 -1.40
C THR A 500 -26.88 -2.12 -1.37
N VAL A 501 -25.73 -1.51 -1.70
CA VAL A 501 -24.43 -2.17 -1.63
C VAL A 501 -23.63 -1.57 -0.48
N PHE A 502 -23.27 -2.41 0.49
CA PHE A 502 -22.46 -2.06 1.63
C PHE A 502 -21.01 -2.51 1.41
N ASN A 503 -20.08 -1.62 1.71
CA ASN A 503 -18.65 -1.94 1.72
C ASN A 503 -18.18 -2.10 3.16
N GLU A 504 -17.76 -3.32 3.50
CA GLU A 504 -17.33 -3.66 4.84
C GLU A 504 -15.86 -3.30 5.07
N ASP A 505 -15.51 -3.03 6.32
CA ASP A 505 -14.14 -2.68 6.76
C ASP A 505 -13.18 -3.89 6.78
N PHE A 506 -13.64 -5.06 6.37
CA PHE A 506 -12.87 -6.30 6.36
C PHE A 506 -12.78 -6.91 4.95
N PRO A 507 -11.83 -7.82 4.72
CA PRO A 507 -11.46 -8.24 3.35
C PRO A 507 -12.57 -8.94 2.58
N SER A 508 -13.29 -9.87 3.19
CA SER A 508 -14.28 -10.69 2.49
C SER A 508 -15.47 -11.03 3.36
N VAL A 509 -16.65 -11.04 2.75
CA VAL A 509 -17.91 -11.48 3.35
C VAL A 509 -18.21 -12.89 2.84
N PRO A 510 -18.48 -13.86 3.73
CA PRO A 510 -18.94 -15.19 3.32
C PRO A 510 -20.18 -15.12 2.43
N LEU A 511 -20.25 -15.99 1.43
CA LEU A 511 -21.39 -16.00 0.49
C LEU A 511 -22.75 -16.12 1.19
N SER A 512 -22.81 -16.87 2.29
CA SER A 512 -24.03 -17.06 3.10
C SER A 512 -24.48 -15.81 3.86
N GLU A 513 -23.59 -14.85 4.07
CA GLU A 513 -23.88 -13.60 4.80
C GLU A 513 -23.91 -12.37 3.87
N ARG A 514 -23.65 -12.61 2.57
CA ARG A 514 -23.47 -11.55 1.58
C ARG A 514 -24.76 -10.83 1.24
N VAL A 515 -25.87 -11.54 1.23
CA VAL A 515 -27.16 -11.01 0.77
C VAL A 515 -28.21 -11.12 1.87
N LYS A 516 -28.91 -10.02 2.12
CA LYS A 516 -30.07 -9.97 3.00
C LYS A 516 -31.27 -9.49 2.21
N VAL A 517 -32.36 -10.24 2.27
CA VAL A 517 -33.61 -9.93 1.55
C VAL A 517 -34.68 -9.61 2.58
N GLN A 518 -35.40 -8.50 2.38
CA GLN A 518 -36.55 -8.10 3.15
C GLN A 518 -37.74 -7.86 2.22
N ASP A 519 -38.85 -8.51 2.48
CA ASP A 519 -40.12 -8.25 1.74
C ASP A 519 -40.79 -7.00 2.30
N LEU A 520 -41.07 -6.04 1.43
CA LEU A 520 -41.77 -4.78 1.77
C LEU A 520 -43.26 -4.81 1.39
N GLY A 521 -43.72 -5.93 0.89
CA GLY A 521 -45.08 -6.08 0.37
C GLY A 521 -45.22 -5.56 -1.06
N GLN A 522 -46.40 -5.86 -1.69
CA GLN A 522 -46.73 -5.39 -3.05
C GLN A 522 -45.68 -5.73 -4.13
N GLN A 523 -45.01 -6.89 -4.01
CA GLN A 523 -43.91 -7.30 -4.89
C GLN A 523 -42.70 -6.33 -4.87
N CYS A 524 -42.50 -5.61 -3.78
CA CYS A 524 -41.38 -4.75 -3.52
C CYS A 524 -40.46 -5.42 -2.50
N TYR A 525 -39.17 -5.46 -2.78
CA TYR A 525 -38.16 -6.12 -1.95
C TYR A 525 -36.99 -5.18 -1.71
N GLN A 526 -36.47 -5.19 -0.50
CA GLN A 526 -35.18 -4.59 -0.19
C GLN A 526 -34.13 -5.69 -0.20
N VAL A 527 -33.04 -5.45 -0.93
CA VAL A 527 -31.89 -6.36 -1.00
C VAL A 527 -30.64 -5.58 -0.59
N ASP A 528 -30.05 -5.99 0.52
CA ASP A 528 -28.80 -5.42 1.01
C ASP A 528 -27.67 -6.42 0.69
N VAL A 529 -26.67 -5.94 -0.06
CA VAL A 529 -25.53 -6.76 -0.49
C VAL A 529 -24.28 -6.23 0.18
N HIS A 530 -23.60 -7.11 0.92
CA HIS A 530 -22.39 -6.79 1.68
C HIS A 530 -21.15 -7.33 0.97
N TYR A 531 -20.18 -6.47 0.68
CA TYR A 531 -18.88 -6.84 0.13
C TYR A 531 -17.74 -6.38 1.02
N GLY A 532 -16.79 -7.27 1.26
CA GLY A 532 -15.50 -6.88 1.82
C GLY A 532 -14.65 -6.12 0.77
N PHE A 533 -13.60 -5.46 1.23
CA PHE A 533 -12.79 -4.62 0.34
C PHE A 533 -11.97 -5.42 -0.71
N LYS A 534 -11.85 -6.74 -0.57
CA LYS A 534 -11.24 -7.65 -1.56
C LYS A 534 -12.27 -8.40 -2.42
N ASP A 535 -13.54 -8.38 -2.04
CA ASP A 535 -14.55 -9.11 -2.77
C ASP A 535 -14.76 -8.50 -4.16
N GLU A 536 -14.96 -9.37 -5.16
CA GLU A 536 -15.43 -8.96 -6.46
C GLU A 536 -16.91 -8.54 -6.38
N ARG A 537 -17.19 -7.37 -6.89
CA ARG A 537 -18.52 -6.77 -6.85
C ARG A 537 -19.32 -7.21 -8.06
N ASP A 538 -19.91 -8.39 -7.98
CA ASP A 538 -20.76 -8.98 -9.00
C ASP A 538 -22.20 -8.98 -8.50
N ILE A 539 -22.98 -7.97 -8.89
CA ILE A 539 -24.39 -7.84 -8.48
C ILE A 539 -25.28 -8.89 -9.12
N PRO A 540 -25.15 -9.23 -10.41
CA PRO A 540 -25.85 -10.37 -10.98
C PRO A 540 -25.73 -11.65 -10.17
N LEU A 541 -24.49 -12.02 -9.81
CA LEU A 541 -24.22 -13.21 -8.99
C LEU A 541 -24.82 -13.12 -7.58
N ALA A 542 -24.78 -11.92 -6.97
CA ALA A 542 -25.41 -11.70 -5.67
C ALA A 542 -26.94 -11.83 -5.72
N LEU A 543 -27.57 -11.35 -6.79
CA LEU A 543 -29.01 -11.48 -6.97
C LEU A 543 -29.46 -12.92 -7.28
N GLU A 544 -28.60 -13.74 -7.92
CA GLU A 544 -28.85 -15.17 -8.06
C GLU A 544 -28.94 -15.88 -6.71
N GLN A 545 -28.14 -15.46 -5.72
CA GLN A 545 -28.19 -16.00 -4.36
C GLN A 545 -29.51 -15.66 -3.63
N CYS A 546 -30.22 -14.59 -4.04
CA CYS A 546 -31.52 -14.26 -3.48
C CYS A 546 -32.58 -15.35 -3.70
N ARG A 547 -32.38 -16.26 -4.65
CA ARG A 547 -33.29 -17.42 -4.87
C ARG A 547 -33.39 -18.31 -3.63
N GLU A 548 -32.27 -18.49 -2.91
CA GLU A 548 -32.24 -19.27 -1.67
C GLU A 548 -33.04 -18.58 -0.54
N ALA A 549 -33.13 -17.25 -0.60
CA ALA A 549 -33.93 -16.43 0.31
C ALA A 549 -35.39 -16.24 -0.14
N GLY A 550 -35.87 -17.01 -1.17
CA GLY A 550 -37.24 -16.99 -1.65
C GLY A 550 -37.58 -15.86 -2.65
N LEU A 551 -36.57 -15.11 -3.12
CA LEU A 551 -36.76 -14.09 -4.17
C LEU A 551 -36.29 -14.65 -5.52
N PRO A 552 -37.23 -15.06 -6.43
CA PRO A 552 -36.85 -15.54 -7.74
C PRO A 552 -36.26 -14.41 -8.57
N PHE A 553 -35.11 -14.65 -9.15
CA PHE A 553 -34.39 -13.70 -9.99
C PHE A 553 -34.11 -14.32 -11.37
N GLU A 554 -34.40 -13.55 -12.40
CA GLU A 554 -34.16 -13.88 -13.80
C GLU A 554 -33.49 -12.72 -14.51
N MET A 555 -32.22 -12.90 -14.93
CA MET A 555 -31.43 -11.84 -15.57
C MET A 555 -32.10 -11.32 -16.85
N MET A 556 -32.70 -12.21 -17.66
CA MET A 556 -33.24 -11.85 -18.96
C MET A 556 -34.51 -10.96 -18.88
N SER A 557 -35.24 -11.02 -17.77
CA SER A 557 -36.41 -10.19 -17.50
C SER A 557 -36.16 -9.03 -16.55
N THR A 558 -34.87 -8.76 -16.22
CA THR A 558 -34.50 -7.74 -15.25
C THR A 558 -33.89 -6.50 -15.90
N SER A 559 -34.34 -5.32 -15.47
CA SER A 559 -33.76 -4.01 -15.81
C SER A 559 -33.17 -3.35 -14.60
N PHE A 560 -31.94 -2.82 -14.74
CA PHE A 560 -31.21 -2.16 -13.67
C PHE A 560 -31.25 -0.65 -13.85
N PHE A 561 -31.73 0.05 -12.83
CA PHE A 561 -31.84 1.51 -12.81
C PHE A 561 -30.76 2.11 -11.91
N ILE A 562 -29.85 2.87 -12.50
CA ILE A 562 -28.70 3.48 -11.81
C ILE A 562 -28.80 5.00 -11.92
N SER A 563 -28.67 5.71 -10.80
CA SER A 563 -28.55 7.17 -10.80
C SER A 563 -27.10 7.58 -11.06
N ARG A 564 -26.86 8.31 -12.16
CA ARG A 564 -25.58 8.95 -12.45
C ARG A 564 -25.60 10.38 -11.92
N GLN A 565 -24.70 10.69 -11.01
CA GLN A 565 -24.59 12.00 -10.40
C GLN A 565 -23.66 12.89 -11.23
N ASN A 566 -24.19 13.96 -11.80
CA ASN A 566 -23.42 15.02 -12.46
C ASN A 566 -23.16 16.13 -11.45
N VAL A 567 -21.93 16.18 -10.94
CA VAL A 567 -21.52 17.15 -9.92
C VAL A 567 -21.21 18.49 -10.55
N ILE A 568 -21.86 19.55 -10.05
CA ILE A 568 -21.65 20.93 -10.46
C ILE A 568 -21.06 21.70 -9.27
N PRO A 569 -19.85 22.27 -9.42
CA PRO A 569 -19.26 23.12 -8.39
C PRO A 569 -20.09 24.39 -8.17
N LYS A 570 -20.28 24.77 -6.88
CA LYS A 570 -21.03 25.96 -6.49
C LYS A 570 -20.25 26.78 -5.47
N VAL A 571 -20.18 28.08 -5.65
CA VAL A 571 -19.53 28.98 -4.70
C VAL A 571 -20.23 28.91 -3.34
N GLY A 572 -19.48 28.53 -2.30
CA GLY A 572 -20.03 28.38 -0.94
C GLY A 572 -20.58 27.00 -0.62
N GLY A 573 -20.29 25.98 -1.44
CA GLY A 573 -20.80 24.61 -1.30
C GLY A 573 -20.20 23.77 -0.15
N GLY A 574 -19.11 24.23 0.48
CA GLY A 574 -18.52 23.53 1.64
C GLY A 574 -17.03 23.22 1.49
N MET A 575 -16.50 23.23 0.27
CA MET A 575 -15.08 23.17 -0.02
C MET A 575 -14.63 24.41 -0.81
N PRO A 576 -13.33 24.73 -0.88
CA PRO A 576 -12.82 25.72 -1.83
C PRO A 576 -13.16 25.34 -3.27
N LEU A 577 -13.57 26.28 -4.11
CA LEU A 577 -14.05 26.06 -5.49
C LEU A 577 -13.10 25.21 -6.35
N TRP A 578 -11.79 25.39 -6.20
CA TRP A 578 -10.80 24.59 -6.92
C TRP A 578 -10.82 23.09 -6.52
N ARG A 579 -11.11 22.78 -5.23
CA ARG A 579 -11.28 21.39 -4.76
C ARG A 579 -12.59 20.79 -5.26
N GLU A 580 -13.68 21.57 -5.29
CA GLU A 580 -14.95 21.14 -5.87
C GLU A 580 -14.81 20.83 -7.37
N SER A 581 -14.08 21.67 -8.10
CA SER A 581 -13.76 21.45 -9.52
C SER A 581 -12.90 20.19 -9.71
N LEU A 582 -11.93 19.97 -8.83
CA LEU A 582 -11.12 18.75 -8.83
C LEU A 582 -11.99 17.54 -8.56
N TYR A 583 -12.86 17.58 -7.55
CA TYR A 583 -13.79 16.48 -7.25
C TYR A 583 -14.74 16.21 -8.42
N ALA A 584 -15.33 17.22 -9.03
CA ALA A 584 -16.20 17.08 -10.19
C ALA A 584 -15.47 16.44 -11.38
N THR A 585 -14.18 16.77 -11.58
CA THR A 585 -13.33 16.16 -12.61
C THR A 585 -13.05 14.69 -12.29
N MET A 586 -12.72 14.38 -11.03
CA MET A 586 -12.50 13.00 -10.57
C MET A 586 -13.79 12.16 -10.70
N SER A 587 -14.94 12.73 -10.35
CA SER A 587 -16.26 12.07 -10.44
C SER A 587 -16.65 11.76 -11.88
N ARG A 588 -16.39 12.67 -12.82
CA ARG A 588 -16.65 12.46 -14.27
C ARG A 588 -15.77 11.37 -14.87
N ASN A 589 -14.51 11.25 -14.39
CA ASN A 589 -13.55 10.25 -14.86
C ASN A 589 -13.59 8.94 -14.05
N ALA A 590 -14.43 8.86 -13.02
CA ALA A 590 -14.62 7.64 -12.27
C ALA A 590 -15.33 6.60 -13.16
N ARG A 591 -14.98 5.33 -12.95
CA ARG A 591 -15.63 4.22 -13.68
C ARG A 591 -17.12 4.20 -13.40
N ASP A 592 -17.92 3.94 -14.44
CA ASP A 592 -19.38 3.83 -14.35
C ASP A 592 -19.79 2.75 -13.34
N ALA A 593 -20.90 2.99 -12.67
CA ALA A 593 -21.40 2.05 -11.66
C ALA A 593 -21.80 0.71 -12.26
N ALA A 594 -22.38 0.72 -13.47
CA ALA A 594 -22.76 -0.49 -14.19
C ALA A 594 -21.56 -1.42 -14.39
N ASP A 595 -20.47 -0.89 -14.92
CA ASP A 595 -19.24 -1.64 -15.13
C ASP A 595 -18.58 -2.10 -13.82
N TYR A 596 -18.61 -1.23 -12.78
CA TYR A 596 -18.01 -1.53 -11.49
C TYR A 596 -18.73 -2.68 -10.77
N TYR A 597 -20.05 -2.78 -10.94
CA TYR A 597 -20.90 -3.82 -10.36
C TYR A 597 -21.16 -4.99 -11.32
N ARG A 598 -20.47 -5.03 -12.46
CA ARG A 598 -20.60 -6.06 -13.51
C ARG A 598 -22.01 -6.25 -14.03
N VAL A 599 -22.82 -5.20 -14.03
CA VAL A 599 -24.18 -5.26 -14.57
C VAL A 599 -24.11 -5.27 -16.10
N PRO A 600 -24.84 -6.17 -16.80
CA PRO A 600 -24.85 -6.21 -18.26
C PRO A 600 -25.32 -4.89 -18.88
N ALA A 601 -24.52 -4.30 -19.78
CA ALA A 601 -24.77 -2.97 -20.36
C ALA A 601 -26.12 -2.87 -21.10
N ASN A 602 -26.60 -3.97 -21.71
CA ASN A 602 -27.86 -4.02 -22.41
C ASN A 602 -29.09 -4.11 -21.47
N ARG A 603 -28.89 -4.16 -20.16
CA ARG A 603 -29.92 -4.21 -19.13
C ARG A 603 -29.90 -3.00 -18.19
N VAL A 604 -29.04 -2.02 -18.46
CA VAL A 604 -28.89 -0.83 -17.63
C VAL A 604 -29.61 0.36 -18.21
N ILE A 605 -30.32 1.06 -17.35
CA ILE A 605 -30.93 2.38 -17.61
C ILE A 605 -30.23 3.36 -16.65
N GLU A 606 -29.44 4.27 -17.20
CA GLU A 606 -28.79 5.32 -16.43
C GLU A 606 -29.61 6.61 -16.47
N LEU A 607 -29.92 7.14 -15.31
CA LEU A 607 -30.64 8.38 -15.13
C LEU A 607 -29.75 9.45 -14.50
N GLY A 608 -29.52 10.54 -15.24
CA GLY A 608 -28.66 11.64 -14.80
C GLY A 608 -29.36 12.54 -13.78
N THR A 609 -28.72 12.74 -12.62
CA THR A 609 -29.15 13.72 -11.61
C THR A 609 -28.05 14.75 -11.43
N GLN A 610 -28.40 16.04 -11.51
CA GLN A 610 -27.47 17.12 -11.22
C GLN A 610 -27.41 17.37 -9.72
N VAL A 611 -26.19 17.46 -9.16
CA VAL A 611 -25.96 17.74 -7.75
C VAL A 611 -25.00 18.91 -7.64
N GLU A 612 -25.47 20.01 -7.08
CA GLU A 612 -24.63 21.17 -6.76
C GLU A 612 -23.92 20.92 -5.42
N ILE A 613 -22.61 21.18 -5.37
CA ILE A 613 -21.81 21.04 -4.13
C ILE A 613 -20.98 22.30 -3.90
#